data_d2ce81dd1c97c7afee758ce0360d11e5
#
_entry.id   d2ce81dd1c97c7afee758ce0360d11e5
#
_cell.length_a   1.000
_cell.length_b   1.000
_cell.length_c   1.000
_cell.angle_alpha   90.00
_cell.angle_beta   90.00
_cell.angle_gamma   90.00
#
_symmetry.space_group_name_H-M   'P 1'
#
loop_
_entity.id
_entity.type
_entity.pdbx_description
1 polymer ?
#
loop_
_entity_poly.entity_id
_entity_poly.type
_entity_poly.pdbx_seq_one_letter_code
_entity_poly.pdbx_strand_id
1 'polypeptide(L)'
;MEEILHYENVTFKRNGREILKGIDWHINKSENWALLGLNGSGKSTLLGMIPAYIFPSSGEVRVFAHKFGNYSWKKIKNRVGFVSSTLNNFSSTLNGEKLEDVVISGKFSSIGIYDEVTDKDREKADKIIEDFKISYIKNNHFGTLSQGEQRRTLLARAFMNEPDLLILDEPCSGLDVTSREYFLKVLEENSKNDNAIPFIYVTHQIEEIMPSVTHVALLHDGKILAKGLKKDILTDKLLSQMFGLDVKIVWENERPWLIVR
;
A
#
# COMPACT_ATOMS: atom_id res chain seq x y z
N MET A 1 14.86 -11.11 13.58
CA MET A 1 14.24 -10.00 12.83
C MET A 1 12.84 -9.79 13.40
N GLU A 2 12.38 -8.56 13.54
CA GLU A 2 11.03 -8.26 14.06
C GLU A 2 10.00 -8.52 12.96
N GLU A 3 9.11 -9.49 13.20
CA GLU A 3 8.03 -9.84 12.27
C GLU A 3 6.87 -8.84 12.43
N ILE A 4 6.43 -8.24 11.33
CA ILE A 4 5.31 -7.28 11.32
C ILE A 4 4.02 -7.86 10.77
N LEU A 5 4.09 -8.90 9.93
CA LEU A 5 2.93 -9.58 9.37
C LEU A 5 3.16 -11.08 9.31
N HIS A 6 2.15 -11.85 9.73
CA HIS A 6 2.14 -13.30 9.67
C HIS A 6 0.75 -13.81 9.27
N TYR A 7 0.71 -14.45 8.12
CA TYR A 7 -0.42 -15.25 7.66
C TYR A 7 -0.01 -16.70 7.69
N GLU A 8 -0.80 -17.56 8.34
CA GLU A 8 -0.61 -18.99 8.41
C GLU A 8 -1.87 -19.71 7.97
N ASN A 9 -1.79 -20.41 6.84
CA ASN A 9 -2.87 -21.18 6.21
C ASN A 9 -4.21 -20.40 6.13
N VAL A 10 -4.12 -19.11 5.77
CA VAL A 10 -5.29 -18.22 5.77
C VAL A 10 -6.19 -18.50 4.57
N THR A 11 -7.48 -18.76 4.85
CA THR A 11 -8.52 -18.88 3.83
C THR A 11 -9.57 -17.80 4.01
N PHE A 12 -10.20 -17.42 2.90
CA PHE A 12 -11.35 -16.52 2.93
C PHE A 12 -12.41 -16.94 1.93
N LYS A 13 -13.65 -17.10 2.43
CA LYS A 13 -14.83 -17.45 1.63
C LYS A 13 -15.87 -16.34 1.69
N ARG A 14 -16.45 -16.03 0.54
CA ARG A 14 -17.54 -15.06 0.43
C ARG A 14 -18.59 -15.57 -0.55
N ASN A 15 -19.85 -15.63 -0.13
CA ASN A 15 -20.97 -16.10 -0.95
C ASN A 15 -20.71 -17.50 -1.56
N GLY A 16 -20.18 -18.43 -0.77
CA GLY A 16 -19.86 -19.79 -1.21
C GLY A 16 -18.59 -19.92 -2.09
N ARG A 17 -17.99 -18.82 -2.53
CA ARG A 17 -16.74 -18.84 -3.32
C ARG A 17 -15.53 -18.64 -2.42
N GLU A 18 -14.52 -19.49 -2.59
CA GLU A 18 -13.23 -19.33 -1.92
C GLU A 18 -12.35 -18.33 -2.68
N ILE A 19 -12.05 -17.21 -2.03
CA ILE A 19 -11.30 -16.09 -2.61
C ILE A 19 -9.82 -16.22 -2.27
N LEU A 20 -9.49 -16.62 -1.03
CA LEU A 20 -8.12 -16.92 -0.59
C LEU A 20 -8.07 -18.37 -0.15
N LYS A 21 -7.00 -19.09 -0.52
CA LYS A 21 -6.90 -20.55 -0.47
C LYS A 21 -5.59 -20.97 0.19
N GLY A 22 -5.54 -20.95 1.54
CA GLY A 22 -4.36 -21.36 2.31
C GLY A 22 -3.17 -20.43 2.05
N ILE A 23 -3.29 -19.19 2.42
CA ILE A 23 -2.21 -18.20 2.28
C ILE A 23 -1.25 -18.33 3.46
N ASP A 24 0.03 -18.55 3.13
CA ASP A 24 1.16 -18.45 4.04
C ASP A 24 2.05 -17.28 3.60
N TRP A 25 2.18 -16.24 4.44
CA TRP A 25 2.98 -15.06 4.12
C TRP A 25 3.51 -14.39 5.37
N HIS A 26 4.82 -14.17 5.43
CA HIS A 26 5.52 -13.53 6.53
C HIS A 26 6.28 -12.32 6.02
N ILE A 27 6.23 -11.22 6.77
CA ILE A 27 6.93 -9.98 6.45
C ILE A 27 7.68 -9.49 7.69
N ASN A 28 8.95 -9.15 7.53
CA ASN A 28 9.78 -8.55 8.57
C ASN A 28 9.88 -7.02 8.39
N LYS A 29 10.18 -6.32 9.46
CA LYS A 29 10.26 -4.85 9.50
C LYS A 29 11.27 -4.23 8.53
N SER A 30 12.31 -4.97 8.15
CA SER A 30 13.34 -4.52 7.22
C SER A 30 13.00 -4.76 5.74
N GLU A 31 11.80 -5.25 5.44
CA GLU A 31 11.42 -5.68 4.10
C GLU A 31 10.37 -4.75 3.49
N ASN A 32 10.63 -4.31 2.26
CA ASN A 32 9.64 -3.64 1.42
C ASN A 32 9.12 -4.64 0.39
N TRP A 33 7.82 -4.88 0.42
CA TRP A 33 7.18 -5.90 -0.41
C TRP A 33 6.37 -5.32 -1.56
N ALA A 34 6.44 -5.97 -2.72
CA ALA A 34 5.41 -5.84 -3.75
C ALA A 34 4.51 -7.08 -3.75
N LEU A 35 3.19 -6.85 -3.72
CA LEU A 35 2.19 -7.88 -3.96
C LEU A 35 1.67 -7.72 -5.39
N LEU A 36 2.15 -8.57 -6.29
CA LEU A 36 1.79 -8.56 -7.70
C LEU A 36 0.71 -9.62 -7.99
N GLY A 37 -0.28 -9.30 -8.80
CA GLY A 37 -1.32 -10.24 -9.21
C GLY A 37 -2.37 -9.60 -10.09
N LEU A 38 -3.04 -10.39 -10.91
CA LEU A 38 -4.12 -9.92 -11.79
C LEU A 38 -5.31 -9.37 -11.00
N ASN A 39 -6.17 -8.62 -11.67
CA ASN A 39 -7.43 -8.17 -11.09
C ASN A 39 -8.29 -9.39 -10.70
N GLY A 40 -8.88 -9.34 -9.51
CA GLY A 40 -9.68 -10.45 -8.97
C GLY A 40 -8.87 -11.58 -8.33
N SER A 41 -7.52 -11.52 -8.26
CA SER A 41 -6.69 -12.56 -7.63
C SER A 41 -6.83 -12.63 -6.10
N GLY A 42 -7.43 -11.61 -5.45
CA GLY A 42 -7.64 -11.55 -4.00
C GLY A 42 -6.75 -10.56 -3.25
N LYS A 43 -5.96 -9.70 -3.94
CA LYS A 43 -5.03 -8.74 -3.32
C LYS A 43 -5.68 -7.86 -2.25
N SER A 44 -6.73 -7.12 -2.61
CA SER A 44 -7.41 -6.21 -1.66
C SER A 44 -8.12 -6.97 -0.54
N THR A 45 -8.56 -8.22 -0.79
CA THR A 45 -9.11 -9.09 0.26
C THR A 45 -8.03 -9.48 1.27
N LEU A 46 -6.85 -9.87 0.78
CA LEU A 46 -5.72 -10.24 1.63
C LEU A 46 -5.27 -9.06 2.51
N LEU A 47 -5.11 -7.88 1.89
CA LEU A 47 -4.68 -6.69 2.60
C LEU A 47 -5.72 -6.12 3.55
N GLY A 48 -7.00 -6.25 3.23
CA GLY A 48 -8.09 -5.81 4.08
C GLY A 48 -8.17 -6.53 5.43
N MET A 49 -7.45 -7.64 5.59
CA MET A 49 -7.32 -8.34 6.88
C MET A 49 -6.35 -7.61 7.82
N ILE A 50 -5.34 -6.92 7.31
CA ILE A 50 -4.35 -6.22 8.16
C ILE A 50 -5.02 -5.16 9.04
N PRO A 51 -5.82 -4.21 8.50
CA PRO A 51 -6.56 -3.26 9.32
C PRO A 51 -7.88 -3.83 9.87
N ALA A 52 -8.16 -5.13 9.71
CA ALA A 52 -9.40 -5.79 10.13
C ALA A 52 -10.69 -5.24 9.49
N TYR A 53 -10.62 -4.86 8.23
CA TYR A 53 -11.85 -4.63 7.44
C TYR A 53 -12.48 -5.95 6.98
N ILE A 54 -11.68 -7.01 6.91
CA ILE A 54 -12.07 -8.37 6.50
C ILE A 54 -11.50 -9.35 7.53
N PHE A 55 -12.26 -10.39 7.87
CA PHE A 55 -11.87 -11.45 8.80
C PHE A 55 -11.60 -12.74 8.02
N PRO A 56 -10.53 -13.50 8.33
CA PRO A 56 -10.29 -14.79 7.72
C PRO A 56 -11.43 -15.77 8.05
N SER A 57 -11.74 -16.66 7.10
CA SER A 57 -12.67 -17.78 7.34
C SER A 57 -12.00 -18.90 8.13
N SER A 58 -10.69 -19.10 7.94
CA SER A 58 -9.84 -20.01 8.72
C SER A 58 -8.37 -19.59 8.58
N GLY A 59 -7.50 -20.21 9.37
CA GLY A 59 -6.08 -19.85 9.48
C GLY A 59 -5.82 -18.79 10.52
N GLU A 60 -4.57 -18.34 10.60
CA GLU A 60 -4.14 -17.36 11.60
C GLU A 60 -3.55 -16.11 10.95
N VAL A 61 -3.92 -14.95 11.49
CA VAL A 61 -3.37 -13.63 11.12
C VAL A 61 -2.80 -12.98 12.36
N ARG A 62 -1.52 -12.59 12.30
CA ARG A 62 -0.88 -11.72 13.29
C ARG A 62 -0.34 -10.48 12.61
N VAL A 63 -0.51 -9.34 13.26
CA VAL A 63 0.06 -8.05 12.85
C VAL A 63 0.77 -7.45 14.05
N PHE A 64 2.05 -7.09 13.89
CA PHE A 64 2.92 -6.61 14.98
C PHE A 64 2.90 -7.57 16.19
N ALA A 65 3.05 -8.88 15.93
CA ALA A 65 2.98 -9.96 16.91
C ALA A 65 1.63 -10.13 17.64
N HIS A 66 0.60 -9.35 17.30
CA HIS A 66 -0.74 -9.49 17.88
C HIS A 66 -1.64 -10.37 17.01
N LYS A 67 -2.16 -11.45 17.62
CA LYS A 67 -3.09 -12.36 16.96
C LYS A 67 -4.45 -11.71 16.80
N PHE A 68 -5.05 -11.92 15.62
CA PHE A 68 -6.41 -11.50 15.32
C PHE A 68 -7.41 -12.08 16.32
N GLY A 69 -8.31 -11.24 16.83
CA GLY A 69 -9.30 -11.63 17.84
C GLY A 69 -8.88 -11.49 19.31
N ASN A 70 -7.58 -11.43 19.62
CA ASN A 70 -7.05 -11.39 20.99
C ASN A 70 -6.50 -10.01 21.41
N TYR A 71 -6.63 -8.99 20.55
CA TYR A 71 -6.10 -7.65 20.81
C TYR A 71 -7.01 -6.55 20.28
N SER A 72 -6.90 -5.33 20.82
CA SER A 72 -7.65 -4.17 20.34
C SER A 72 -7.17 -3.74 18.95
N TRP A 73 -7.89 -4.14 17.91
CA TRP A 73 -7.51 -3.85 16.52
C TRP A 73 -7.54 -2.37 16.16
N LYS A 74 -8.26 -1.55 16.93
CA LYS A 74 -8.20 -0.08 16.80
C LYS A 74 -6.75 0.42 16.99
N LYS A 75 -6.00 -0.18 17.93
CA LYS A 75 -4.58 0.16 18.14
C LYS A 75 -3.70 -0.29 16.96
N ILE A 76 -4.01 -1.43 16.33
CA ILE A 76 -3.31 -1.89 15.13
C ILE A 76 -3.58 -0.94 13.95
N LYS A 77 -4.84 -0.55 13.72
CA LYS A 77 -5.21 0.39 12.66
C LYS A 77 -4.42 1.70 12.71
N ASN A 78 -4.20 2.22 13.92
CA ASN A 78 -3.46 3.47 14.11
C ASN A 78 -1.96 3.34 13.77
N ARG A 79 -1.44 2.12 13.70
CA ARG A 79 -0.05 1.81 13.34
C ARG A 79 0.10 1.47 11.85
N VAL A 80 -1.00 1.40 11.10
CA VAL A 80 -1.01 1.06 9.67
C VAL A 80 -1.49 2.27 8.87
N GLY A 81 -0.61 2.80 8.02
CA GLY A 81 -1.00 3.75 6.98
C GLY A 81 -1.60 3.00 5.80
N PHE A 82 -2.84 3.31 5.44
CA PHE A 82 -3.53 2.64 4.34
C PHE A 82 -3.90 3.65 3.25
N VAL A 83 -3.34 3.47 2.05
CA VAL A 83 -3.65 4.26 0.85
C VAL A 83 -4.18 3.31 -0.21
N SER A 84 -5.41 3.51 -0.62
CA SER A 84 -6.06 2.67 -1.64
C SER A 84 -6.78 3.53 -2.66
N SER A 85 -6.81 3.06 -3.91
CA SER A 85 -7.64 3.66 -4.96
C SER A 85 -9.13 3.68 -4.60
N THR A 86 -9.58 2.74 -3.75
CA THR A 86 -10.96 2.69 -3.24
C THR A 86 -11.28 3.79 -2.22
N LEU A 87 -10.28 4.48 -1.64
CA LEU A 87 -10.49 5.70 -0.86
C LEU A 87 -11.13 6.83 -1.70
N ASN A 88 -11.16 6.71 -3.01
CA ASN A 88 -11.94 7.59 -3.89
C ASN A 88 -13.44 7.59 -3.55
N ASN A 89 -13.97 6.53 -2.95
CA ASN A 89 -15.37 6.50 -2.47
C ASN A 89 -15.63 7.50 -1.33
N PHE A 90 -14.57 7.98 -0.67
CA PHE A 90 -14.62 9.02 0.36
C PHE A 90 -14.18 10.39 -0.19
N SER A 91 -13.83 10.48 -1.47
CA SER A 91 -13.40 11.75 -2.10
C SER A 91 -14.49 12.83 -1.99
N SER A 92 -15.76 12.45 -2.04
CA SER A 92 -16.86 13.41 -1.88
C SER A 92 -16.83 14.16 -0.54
N THR A 93 -16.39 13.49 0.54
CA THR A 93 -16.22 14.12 1.86
C THR A 93 -14.97 14.98 1.92
N LEU A 94 -13.88 14.55 1.25
CA LEU A 94 -12.60 15.28 1.25
C LEU A 94 -12.58 16.45 0.25
N ASN A 95 -13.42 16.45 -0.78
CA ASN A 95 -13.37 17.43 -1.87
C ASN A 95 -13.52 18.89 -1.39
N GLY A 96 -14.27 19.11 -0.32
CA GLY A 96 -14.48 20.42 0.28
C GLY A 96 -13.36 20.87 1.23
N GLU A 97 -12.48 19.97 1.64
CA GLU A 97 -11.42 20.25 2.61
C GLU A 97 -10.17 20.78 1.90
N LYS A 98 -9.38 21.61 2.60
CA LYS A 98 -8.07 22.02 2.11
C LYS A 98 -7.08 20.86 2.19
N LEU A 99 -6.09 20.83 1.31
CA LEU A 99 -5.04 19.82 1.30
C LEU A 99 -4.40 19.65 2.68
N GLU A 100 -4.07 20.76 3.35
CA GLU A 100 -3.49 20.73 4.70
C GLU A 100 -4.40 19.98 5.69
N ASP A 101 -5.70 20.27 5.69
CA ASP A 101 -6.66 19.66 6.60
C ASP A 101 -6.85 18.17 6.29
N VAL A 102 -6.80 17.80 5.00
CA VAL A 102 -6.78 16.40 4.58
C VAL A 102 -5.57 15.67 5.14
N VAL A 103 -4.36 16.27 5.08
CA VAL A 103 -3.14 15.66 5.64
C VAL A 103 -3.26 15.53 7.14
N ILE A 104 -3.67 16.59 7.86
CA ILE A 104 -3.83 16.60 9.32
C ILE A 104 -4.84 15.54 9.78
N SER A 105 -5.91 15.29 9.02
CA SER A 105 -6.92 14.28 9.36
C SER A 105 -6.33 12.88 9.51
N GLY A 106 -5.16 12.63 8.93
CA GLY A 106 -4.40 11.38 9.08
C GLY A 106 -4.03 11.07 10.52
N LYS A 107 -3.78 12.07 11.37
CA LYS A 107 -3.50 11.92 12.80
C LYS A 107 -4.62 11.17 13.53
N PHE A 108 -5.86 11.40 13.13
CA PHE A 108 -7.05 10.84 13.79
C PHE A 108 -7.51 9.51 13.18
N SER A 109 -6.81 9.02 12.13
CA SER A 109 -7.23 7.82 11.36
C SER A 109 -8.70 7.90 10.91
N SER A 110 -9.21 9.13 10.69
CA SER A 110 -10.60 9.46 10.34
C SER A 110 -10.66 10.28 9.05
N ILE A 111 -11.83 10.35 8.43
CA ILE A 111 -12.10 11.25 7.32
C ILE A 111 -12.58 12.57 7.91
N GLY A 112 -11.73 13.62 7.80
CA GLY A 112 -11.98 14.92 8.44
C GLY A 112 -11.32 15.06 9.83
N ILE A 113 -11.36 16.29 10.34
CA ILE A 113 -10.79 16.68 11.62
C ILE A 113 -11.94 16.74 12.63
N TYR A 114 -11.87 15.91 13.67
CA TYR A 114 -12.93 15.81 14.70
C TYR A 114 -12.45 16.20 16.10
N ASP A 115 -11.13 16.36 16.28
CA ASP A 115 -10.51 16.72 17.54
C ASP A 115 -9.65 17.99 17.35
N GLU A 116 -9.18 18.57 18.43
CA GLU A 116 -8.36 19.77 18.41
C GLU A 116 -7.02 19.53 17.69
N VAL A 117 -6.70 20.44 16.77
CA VAL A 117 -5.43 20.48 16.03
C VAL A 117 -4.49 21.45 16.74
N THR A 118 -3.35 20.93 17.18
CA THR A 118 -2.32 21.74 17.83
C THR A 118 -1.37 22.36 16.82
N ASP A 119 -0.61 23.40 17.23
CA ASP A 119 0.43 24.00 16.38
C ASP A 119 1.49 22.96 15.96
N LYS A 120 1.84 22.03 16.84
CA LYS A 120 2.75 20.91 16.50
C LYS A 120 2.22 20.02 15.39
N ASP A 121 0.92 19.81 15.33
CA ASP A 121 0.30 19.02 14.25
C ASP A 121 0.40 19.75 12.92
N ARG A 122 0.26 21.07 12.92
CA ARG A 122 0.42 21.90 11.71
C ARG A 122 1.87 21.92 11.25
N GLU A 123 2.83 22.13 12.16
CA GLU A 123 4.26 22.08 11.85
C GLU A 123 4.65 20.72 11.25
N LYS A 124 4.14 19.62 11.82
CA LYS A 124 4.36 18.27 11.30
C LYS A 124 3.73 18.10 9.91
N ALA A 125 2.50 18.55 9.72
CA ALA A 125 1.83 18.50 8.42
C ALA A 125 2.61 19.27 7.36
N ASP A 126 3.13 20.46 7.70
CA ASP A 126 3.92 21.29 6.79
C ASP A 126 5.19 20.56 6.31
N LYS A 127 5.91 19.93 7.23
CA LYS A 127 7.09 19.13 6.89
C LYS A 127 6.72 17.97 5.96
N ILE A 128 5.66 17.25 6.27
CA ILE A 128 5.19 16.13 5.43
C ILE A 128 4.77 16.66 4.04
N ILE A 129 4.03 17.76 3.96
CA ILE A 129 3.60 18.39 2.70
C ILE A 129 4.81 18.78 1.85
N GLU A 130 5.89 19.27 2.47
CA GLU A 130 7.15 19.58 1.79
C GLU A 130 7.86 18.31 1.28
N ASP A 131 7.98 17.27 2.11
CA ASP A 131 8.60 15.99 1.77
C ASP A 131 7.90 15.33 0.56
N PHE A 132 6.57 15.48 0.49
CA PHE A 132 5.76 14.95 -0.64
C PHE A 132 5.62 15.92 -1.82
N LYS A 133 6.35 17.05 -1.82
CA LYS A 133 6.44 18.02 -2.93
C LYS A 133 5.06 18.58 -3.35
N ILE A 134 4.20 18.90 -2.38
CA ILE A 134 2.85 19.44 -2.61
C ILE A 134 2.60 20.77 -1.90
N SER A 135 3.66 21.44 -1.43
CA SER A 135 3.56 22.74 -0.72
C SER A 135 2.90 23.84 -1.56
N TYR A 136 3.10 23.81 -2.90
CA TYR A 136 2.56 24.82 -3.82
C TYR A 136 1.02 24.81 -3.93
N ILE A 137 0.37 23.75 -3.48
CA ILE A 137 -1.09 23.59 -3.47
C ILE A 137 -1.68 23.42 -2.06
N LYS A 138 -0.90 23.70 -1.01
CA LYS A 138 -1.29 23.50 0.39
C LYS A 138 -2.68 24.05 0.72
N ASN A 139 -3.02 25.23 0.19
CA ASN A 139 -4.27 25.94 0.46
C ASN A 139 -5.42 25.58 -0.50
N ASN A 140 -5.16 24.74 -1.51
CA ASN A 140 -6.18 24.37 -2.49
C ASN A 140 -7.13 23.32 -1.90
N HIS A 141 -8.38 23.35 -2.35
CA HIS A 141 -9.35 22.32 -2.00
C HIS A 141 -9.01 20.99 -2.68
N PHE A 142 -9.09 19.87 -1.94
CA PHE A 142 -8.72 18.54 -2.42
C PHE A 142 -9.41 18.17 -3.73
N GLY A 143 -10.69 18.52 -3.88
CA GLY A 143 -11.46 18.24 -5.10
C GLY A 143 -11.01 18.99 -6.34
N THR A 144 -10.19 20.05 -6.20
CA THR A 144 -9.64 20.83 -7.33
C THR A 144 -8.27 20.35 -7.78
N LEU A 145 -7.68 19.41 -7.04
CA LEU A 145 -6.36 18.86 -7.33
C LEU A 145 -6.42 17.85 -8.49
N SER A 146 -5.34 17.76 -9.26
CA SER A 146 -5.16 16.67 -10.22
C SER A 146 -5.12 15.31 -9.50
N GLN A 147 -5.40 14.22 -10.21
CA GLN A 147 -5.35 12.88 -9.62
C GLN A 147 -4.00 12.56 -8.98
N GLY A 148 -2.89 12.95 -9.62
CA GLY A 148 -1.55 12.76 -9.07
C GLY A 148 -1.31 13.54 -7.77
N GLU A 149 -1.80 14.78 -7.70
CA GLU A 149 -1.73 15.60 -6.47
C GLU A 149 -2.61 15.01 -5.36
N GLN A 150 -3.81 14.57 -5.69
CA GLN A 150 -4.68 13.87 -4.74
C GLN A 150 -4.01 12.61 -4.18
N ARG A 151 -3.35 11.80 -5.01
CA ARG A 151 -2.64 10.60 -4.56
C ARG A 151 -1.49 10.93 -3.61
N ARG A 152 -0.68 11.96 -3.93
CA ARG A 152 0.39 12.41 -3.03
C ARG A 152 -0.16 12.98 -1.73
N THR A 153 -1.27 13.70 -1.78
CA THR A 153 -1.95 14.19 -0.57
C THR A 153 -2.42 13.05 0.33
N LEU A 154 -3.02 11.99 -0.24
CA LEU A 154 -3.45 10.81 0.53
C LEU A 154 -2.26 10.01 1.07
N LEU A 155 -1.14 9.99 0.34
CA LEU A 155 0.10 9.40 0.84
C LEU A 155 0.65 10.24 2.01
N ALA A 156 0.78 11.55 1.86
CA ALA A 156 1.18 12.46 2.93
C ALA A 156 0.30 12.31 4.18
N ARG A 157 -1.01 12.21 3.99
CA ARG A 157 -1.97 11.93 5.06
C ARG A 157 -1.65 10.63 5.82
N ALA A 158 -1.24 9.57 5.13
CA ALA A 158 -0.92 8.30 5.77
C ALA A 158 0.32 8.39 6.67
N PHE A 159 1.26 9.31 6.39
CA PHE A 159 2.43 9.56 7.23
C PHE A 159 2.14 10.40 8.48
N MET A 160 1.01 11.10 8.53
CA MET A 160 0.68 11.99 9.65
C MET A 160 0.57 11.25 10.98
N ASN A 161 0.16 9.97 10.96
CA ASN A 161 0.05 9.13 12.17
C ASN A 161 1.32 8.32 12.48
N GLU A 162 2.46 8.56 11.81
CA GLU A 162 3.71 7.81 12.01
C GLU A 162 3.49 6.29 12.01
N PRO A 163 2.97 5.73 10.93
CA PRO A 163 2.63 4.31 10.91
C PRO A 163 3.90 3.44 10.96
N ASP A 164 3.77 2.25 11.54
CA ASP A 164 4.83 1.23 11.52
C ASP A 164 4.85 0.40 10.23
N LEU A 165 3.78 0.50 9.42
CA LEU A 165 3.63 -0.17 8.13
C LEU A 165 2.76 0.68 7.21
N LEU A 166 3.18 0.86 5.95
CA LEU A 166 2.37 1.43 4.88
C LEU A 166 1.80 0.34 3.97
N ILE A 167 0.53 0.44 3.65
CA ILE A 167 -0.13 -0.38 2.63
C ILE A 167 -0.61 0.54 1.50
N LEU A 168 -0.12 0.29 0.30
CA LEU A 168 -0.38 1.07 -0.90
C LEU A 168 -1.11 0.16 -1.91
N ASP A 169 -2.45 0.19 -1.90
CA ASP A 169 -3.28 -0.69 -2.74
C ASP A 169 -3.64 -0.01 -4.06
N GLU A 170 -2.91 -0.38 -5.12
CA GLU A 170 -3.00 0.17 -6.47
C GLU A 170 -2.94 1.71 -6.50
N PRO A 171 -1.93 2.34 -5.85
CA PRO A 171 -1.93 3.78 -5.63
C PRO A 171 -1.80 4.58 -6.93
N CYS A 172 -1.23 3.99 -7.98
CA CYS A 172 -1.05 4.63 -9.28
C CYS A 172 -2.17 4.33 -10.28
N SER A 173 -3.22 3.60 -9.87
CA SER A 173 -4.35 3.29 -10.75
C SER A 173 -5.01 4.57 -11.28
N GLY A 174 -5.15 4.67 -12.62
CA GLY A 174 -5.75 5.82 -13.31
C GLY A 174 -4.82 7.04 -13.48
N LEU A 175 -3.56 6.97 -13.07
CA LEU A 175 -2.59 8.02 -13.32
C LEU A 175 -2.00 7.89 -14.73
N ASP A 176 -1.75 9.03 -15.38
CA ASP A 176 -0.89 9.09 -16.56
C ASP A 176 0.56 8.75 -16.21
N VAL A 177 1.39 8.51 -17.23
CA VAL A 177 2.79 8.10 -17.06
C VAL A 177 3.57 9.11 -16.20
N THR A 178 3.42 10.41 -16.45
CA THR A 178 4.15 11.45 -15.74
C THR A 178 3.79 11.48 -14.27
N SER A 179 2.50 11.47 -13.95
CA SER A 179 1.98 11.47 -12.58
C SER A 179 2.37 10.21 -11.82
N ARG A 180 2.35 9.03 -12.48
CA ARG A 180 2.81 7.76 -11.91
C ARG A 180 4.29 7.82 -11.57
N GLU A 181 5.15 8.18 -12.52
CA GLU A 181 6.60 8.23 -12.29
C GLU A 181 6.97 9.23 -11.19
N TYR A 182 6.28 10.36 -11.15
CA TYR A 182 6.49 11.33 -10.07
C TYR A 182 6.08 10.79 -8.70
N PHE A 183 4.94 10.09 -8.61
CA PHE A 183 4.49 9.43 -7.37
C PHE A 183 5.50 8.38 -6.89
N LEU A 184 5.95 7.48 -7.80
CA LEU A 184 6.91 6.44 -7.50
C LEU A 184 8.25 7.02 -7.04
N LYS A 185 8.71 8.12 -7.67
CA LYS A 185 9.93 8.83 -7.29
C LYS A 185 9.84 9.39 -5.86
N VAL A 186 8.73 10.03 -5.50
CA VAL A 186 8.52 10.57 -4.16
C VAL A 186 8.51 9.45 -3.12
N LEU A 187 7.85 8.32 -3.41
CA LEU A 187 7.84 7.16 -2.51
C LEU A 187 9.25 6.54 -2.37
N GLU A 188 9.98 6.41 -3.46
CA GLU A 188 11.36 5.91 -3.48
C GLU A 188 12.31 6.80 -2.66
N GLU A 189 12.21 8.13 -2.78
CA GLU A 189 13.00 9.10 -2.00
C GLU A 189 12.71 8.94 -0.50
N ASN A 190 11.43 8.83 -0.12
CA ASN A 190 11.03 8.66 1.27
C ASN A 190 11.43 7.29 1.86
N SER A 191 11.54 6.26 1.04
CA SER A 191 11.96 4.91 1.48
C SER A 191 13.46 4.79 1.79
N LYS A 192 14.26 5.80 1.47
CA LYS A 192 15.72 5.82 1.71
C LYS A 192 16.14 6.59 2.97
N ASN A 193 15.18 7.20 3.65
CA ASN A 193 15.44 7.93 4.89
C ASN A 193 15.77 6.97 6.04
N ASP A 194 16.55 7.43 7.03
CA ASP A 194 16.96 6.62 8.19
C ASP A 194 15.78 6.05 9.00
N ASN A 195 14.64 6.74 8.96
CA ASN A 195 13.39 6.33 9.60
C ASN A 195 12.34 5.84 8.59
N ALA A 196 12.79 5.24 7.48
CA ALA A 196 11.89 4.76 6.46
C ALA A 196 10.88 3.74 7.02
N ILE A 197 9.61 3.95 6.67
CA ILE A 197 8.53 3.06 7.08
C ILE A 197 8.47 1.91 6.06
N PRO A 198 8.49 0.64 6.50
CA PRO A 198 8.30 -0.49 5.61
C PRO A 198 6.94 -0.43 4.94
N PHE A 199 6.87 -0.92 3.70
CA PHE A 199 5.64 -0.84 2.94
C PHE A 199 5.31 -2.14 2.19
N ILE A 200 4.01 -2.33 1.94
CA ILE A 200 3.47 -3.31 1.00
C ILE A 200 2.87 -2.53 -0.17
N TYR A 201 3.51 -2.61 -1.32
CA TYR A 201 3.05 -2.00 -2.57
C TYR A 201 2.29 -3.02 -3.40
N VAL A 202 1.02 -2.76 -3.66
CA VAL A 202 0.16 -3.68 -4.39
C VAL A 202 -0.11 -3.14 -5.77
N THR A 203 0.12 -3.97 -6.76
CA THR A 203 -0.08 -3.59 -8.16
C THR A 203 -0.36 -4.81 -9.05
N HIS A 204 -0.85 -4.55 -10.23
CA HIS A 204 -0.89 -5.50 -11.35
C HIS A 204 0.08 -5.11 -12.47
N GLN A 205 0.84 -4.00 -12.30
CA GLN A 205 1.81 -3.47 -13.26
C GLN A 205 3.24 -3.68 -12.72
N ILE A 206 4.04 -4.44 -13.47
CA ILE A 206 5.38 -4.82 -13.02
C ILE A 206 6.34 -3.63 -12.98
N GLU A 207 6.15 -2.68 -13.89
CA GLU A 207 6.95 -1.46 -14.00
C GLU A 207 6.76 -0.49 -12.83
N GLU A 208 5.77 -0.70 -11.97
CA GLU A 208 5.62 0.06 -10.74
C GLU A 208 6.51 -0.44 -9.58
N ILE A 209 7.15 -1.60 -9.76
CA ILE A 209 8.03 -2.17 -8.74
C ILE A 209 9.36 -1.40 -8.69
N MET A 210 9.48 -0.54 -7.68
CA MET A 210 10.61 0.37 -7.49
C MET A 210 11.90 -0.35 -7.05
N PRO A 211 13.08 0.30 -7.18
CA PRO A 211 14.34 -0.22 -6.65
C PRO A 211 14.30 -0.56 -5.16
N SER A 212 13.65 0.26 -4.33
CA SER A 212 13.51 0.07 -2.87
C SER A 212 12.68 -1.15 -2.46
N VAL A 213 11.89 -1.74 -3.37
CA VAL A 213 11.22 -3.02 -3.13
C VAL A 213 12.27 -4.12 -3.04
N THR A 214 12.31 -4.84 -1.93
CA THR A 214 13.26 -5.93 -1.66
C THR A 214 12.69 -7.30 -1.98
N HIS A 215 11.40 -7.50 -1.72
CA HIS A 215 10.70 -8.78 -1.84
C HIS A 215 9.44 -8.66 -2.69
N VAL A 216 9.07 -9.78 -3.31
CA VAL A 216 7.84 -9.86 -4.12
C VAL A 216 7.04 -11.11 -3.73
N ALA A 217 5.72 -10.98 -3.67
CA ALA A 217 4.78 -12.08 -3.63
C ALA A 217 3.90 -12.04 -4.87
N LEU A 218 3.77 -13.16 -5.56
CA LEU A 218 2.89 -13.34 -6.71
C LEU A 218 1.59 -14.00 -6.26
N LEU A 219 0.48 -13.27 -6.35
CA LEU A 219 -0.85 -13.79 -6.00
C LEU A 219 -1.63 -14.16 -7.26
N HIS A 220 -1.97 -15.43 -7.39
CA HIS A 220 -2.71 -15.98 -8.52
C HIS A 220 -3.83 -16.90 -8.03
N ASP A 221 -5.07 -16.65 -8.49
CA ASP A 221 -6.26 -17.45 -8.14
C ASP A 221 -6.43 -17.72 -6.63
N GLY A 222 -6.15 -16.71 -5.80
CA GLY A 222 -6.29 -16.80 -4.36
C GLY A 222 -5.19 -17.57 -3.64
N LYS A 223 -4.07 -17.88 -4.32
CA LYS A 223 -2.88 -18.55 -3.76
C LYS A 223 -1.63 -17.71 -4.01
N ILE A 224 -0.67 -17.80 -3.10
CA ILE A 224 0.68 -17.29 -3.36
C ILE A 224 1.40 -18.33 -4.23
N LEU A 225 1.63 -17.96 -5.50
CA LEU A 225 2.34 -18.76 -6.48
C LEU A 225 3.83 -18.87 -6.15
N ALA A 226 4.43 -17.74 -5.76
CA ALA A 226 5.82 -17.63 -5.37
C ALA A 226 6.01 -16.39 -4.49
N LYS A 227 6.98 -16.38 -3.58
CA LYS A 227 7.37 -15.26 -2.74
C LYS A 227 8.83 -15.35 -2.36
N GLY A 228 9.50 -14.20 -2.21
CA GLY A 228 10.92 -14.10 -1.84
C GLY A 228 11.59 -12.84 -2.38
N LEU A 229 12.91 -12.89 -2.51
CA LEU A 229 13.67 -11.74 -3.02
C LEU A 229 13.22 -11.34 -4.43
N LYS A 230 13.13 -10.04 -4.65
CA LYS A 230 12.61 -9.44 -5.89
C LYS A 230 13.18 -10.07 -7.16
N LYS A 231 14.51 -10.24 -7.23
CA LYS A 231 15.19 -10.78 -8.41
C LYS A 231 14.96 -12.28 -8.62
N ASP A 232 14.71 -13.04 -7.54
CA ASP A 232 14.47 -14.49 -7.61
C ASP A 232 13.03 -14.79 -8.05
N ILE A 233 12.09 -13.91 -7.70
CA ILE A 233 10.66 -14.10 -8.00
C ILE A 233 10.28 -13.51 -9.36
N LEU A 234 10.82 -12.36 -9.73
CA LEU A 234 10.50 -11.73 -11.01
C LEU A 234 11.32 -12.36 -12.14
N THR A 235 10.88 -13.53 -12.60
CA THR A 235 11.49 -14.31 -13.69
C THR A 235 10.51 -14.49 -14.84
N ASP A 236 11.03 -14.65 -16.09
CA ASP A 236 10.21 -14.92 -17.29
C ASP A 236 9.24 -16.08 -17.01
N LYS A 237 9.73 -17.18 -16.40
CA LYS A 237 8.97 -18.41 -16.12
C LYS A 237 7.79 -18.15 -15.17
N LEU A 238 8.04 -17.55 -14.01
CA LEU A 238 6.99 -17.33 -12.99
C LEU A 238 5.96 -16.33 -13.47
N LEU A 239 6.39 -15.27 -14.18
CA LEU A 239 5.47 -14.27 -14.71
C LEU A 239 4.68 -14.80 -15.90
N SER A 240 5.30 -15.61 -16.79
CA SER A 240 4.52 -16.27 -17.85
C SER A 240 3.44 -17.19 -17.28
N GLN A 241 3.75 -17.92 -16.20
CA GLN A 241 2.76 -18.74 -15.49
C GLN A 241 1.65 -17.88 -14.86
N MET A 242 2.00 -16.76 -14.21
CA MET A 242 1.03 -15.90 -13.54
C MET A 242 0.10 -15.19 -14.54
N PHE A 243 0.64 -14.68 -15.66
CA PHE A 243 -0.13 -13.94 -16.65
C PHE A 243 -0.82 -14.84 -17.68
N GLY A 244 -0.40 -16.12 -17.80
CA GLY A 244 -0.85 -17.02 -18.87
C GLY A 244 -0.38 -16.62 -20.27
N LEU A 245 0.73 -15.89 -20.36
CA LEU A 245 1.31 -15.31 -21.57
C LEU A 245 2.81 -15.61 -21.61
N ASP A 246 3.39 -15.72 -22.81
CA ASP A 246 4.85 -15.74 -22.93
C ASP A 246 5.40 -14.33 -22.75
N VAL A 247 6.13 -14.12 -21.65
CA VAL A 247 6.64 -12.81 -21.29
C VAL A 247 8.15 -12.87 -21.00
N LYS A 248 8.82 -11.76 -21.25
CA LYS A 248 10.22 -11.54 -20.92
C LYS A 248 10.35 -10.35 -19.97
N ILE A 249 11.18 -10.50 -18.93
CA ILE A 249 11.60 -9.40 -18.07
C ILE A 249 12.87 -8.75 -18.60
N VAL A 250 12.86 -7.42 -18.62
CA VAL A 250 14.03 -6.60 -18.85
C VAL A 250 14.25 -5.71 -17.64
N TRP A 251 15.49 -5.64 -17.16
CA TRP A 251 15.84 -4.84 -16.00
C TRP A 251 16.56 -3.56 -16.45
N GLU A 252 16.04 -2.41 -15.99
CA GLU A 252 16.66 -1.11 -16.20
C GLU A 252 16.73 -0.36 -14.86
N ASN A 253 17.92 0.02 -14.40
CA ASN A 253 18.13 0.72 -13.13
C ASN A 253 17.44 0.04 -11.93
N GLU A 254 17.58 -1.28 -11.79
CA GLU A 254 16.97 -2.15 -10.77
C GLU A 254 15.43 -2.20 -10.80
N ARG A 255 14.83 -1.68 -11.84
CA ARG A 255 13.39 -1.69 -12.10
C ARG A 255 13.06 -2.70 -13.20
N PRO A 256 12.04 -3.55 -13.00
CA PRO A 256 11.63 -4.55 -13.99
C PRO A 256 10.69 -3.94 -15.03
N TRP A 257 10.82 -4.39 -16.27
CA TRP A 257 9.94 -4.07 -17.39
C TRP A 257 9.48 -5.35 -18.06
N LEU A 258 8.19 -5.41 -18.45
CA LEU A 258 7.59 -6.59 -19.07
C LEU A 258 7.48 -6.40 -20.59
N ILE A 259 7.93 -7.43 -21.32
CA ILE A 259 7.72 -7.53 -22.78
C ILE A 259 6.90 -8.78 -23.03
N VAL A 260 5.75 -8.66 -23.71
CA VAL A 260 4.97 -9.78 -24.21
C VAL A 260 5.56 -10.23 -25.54
N ARG A 261 5.77 -11.56 -25.71
CA ARG A 261 6.31 -12.16 -26.94
C ARG A 261 5.21 -12.69 -27.85
#